data_ec57df73072b8f55f9882c6d768da200
#
_entry.id   ec57df73072b8f55f9882c6d768da200
#
_cell.length_a   1.000
_cell.length_b   1.000
_cell.length_c   1.000
_cell.angle_alpha   90.00
_cell.angle_beta   90.00
_cell.angle_gamma   90.00
#
_symmetry.space_group_name_H-M   'P 1'
#
loop_
_entity.id
_entity.type
_entity.pdbx_description
1 polymer ?
#
loop_
_entity_poly.entity_id
_entity_poly.type
_entity_poly.pdbx_seq_one_letter_code
_entity_poly.pdbx_strand_id
1 'polypeptide(L)'
;MEEIRQVIEGLQQGTQDVVGAMHDGQKQAQASALQMEQALPTLQRIGEAVAVISDMNLQIASAAEEQSAVAEEVNRNVAGIRDVTESLSGQADESARISQALNRLANQQQALMEQFRV
;
A
#
# COMPACT_ATOMS: atom_id res chain seq x y z
N MET A 1 16.60 -32.60 -77.51
CA MET A 1 15.15 -32.36 -77.28
C MET A 1 14.67 -32.79 -75.91
N GLU A 2 15.12 -33.92 -75.44
CA GLU A 2 14.80 -34.42 -74.10
C GLU A 2 15.34 -33.52 -72.96
N GLU A 3 16.58 -33.04 -73.13
CA GLU A 3 17.21 -32.13 -72.15
C GLU A 3 16.49 -30.80 -71.97
N ILE A 4 16.02 -30.22 -73.10
CA ILE A 4 15.24 -28.95 -73.07
C ILE A 4 13.90 -29.18 -72.40
N ARG A 5 13.26 -30.29 -72.63
CA ARG A 5 11.97 -30.63 -71.98
C ARG A 5 12.15 -30.77 -70.46
N GLN A 6 13.20 -31.44 -70.05
CA GLN A 6 13.50 -31.57 -68.60
C GLN A 6 13.78 -30.25 -67.93
N VAL A 7 14.48 -29.35 -68.59
CA VAL A 7 14.73 -27.99 -68.05
C VAL A 7 13.42 -27.19 -67.96
N ILE A 8 12.54 -27.27 -68.93
CA ILE A 8 11.25 -26.59 -68.92
C ILE A 8 10.36 -27.15 -67.79
N GLU A 9 10.29 -28.47 -67.66
CA GLU A 9 9.55 -29.12 -66.56
C GLU A 9 10.09 -28.70 -65.17
N GLY A 10 11.40 -28.66 -65.04
CA GLY A 10 12.05 -28.18 -63.80
C GLY A 10 11.73 -26.73 -63.50
N LEU A 11 11.75 -25.86 -64.50
CA LEU A 11 11.36 -24.47 -64.34
C LEU A 11 9.89 -24.31 -63.96
N GLN A 12 8.99 -25.06 -64.59
CA GLN A 12 7.55 -25.06 -64.25
C GLN A 12 7.33 -25.52 -62.79
N GLN A 13 8.01 -26.60 -62.40
CA GLN A 13 7.92 -27.09 -61.00
C GLN A 13 8.47 -26.09 -60.03
N GLY A 14 9.63 -25.48 -60.31
CA GLY A 14 10.22 -24.44 -59.48
C GLY A 14 9.31 -23.21 -59.35
N THR A 15 8.66 -22.80 -60.47
CA THR A 15 7.68 -21.69 -60.44
C THR A 15 6.48 -22.03 -59.59
N GLN A 16 5.94 -23.23 -59.69
CA GLN A 16 4.82 -23.68 -58.84
C GLN A 16 5.21 -23.70 -57.36
N ASP A 17 6.41 -24.16 -57.06
CA ASP A 17 6.92 -24.18 -55.67
C ASP A 17 7.03 -22.75 -55.10
N VAL A 18 7.52 -21.80 -55.90
CA VAL A 18 7.60 -20.37 -55.49
C VAL A 18 6.21 -19.78 -55.26
N VAL A 19 5.27 -20.06 -56.18
CA VAL A 19 3.86 -19.57 -56.01
C VAL A 19 3.25 -20.17 -54.75
N GLY A 20 3.47 -21.43 -54.48
CA GLY A 20 3.01 -22.08 -53.25
C GLY A 20 3.62 -21.44 -51.99
N ALA A 21 4.95 -21.19 -52.00
CA ALA A 21 5.62 -20.51 -50.91
C ALA A 21 5.12 -19.08 -50.67
N MET A 22 4.87 -18.34 -51.74
CA MET A 22 4.28 -16.98 -51.67
C MET A 22 2.85 -17.01 -51.09
N HIS A 23 2.07 -17.99 -51.47
CA HIS A 23 0.70 -18.16 -50.95
C HIS A 23 0.72 -18.49 -49.47
N ASP A 24 1.59 -19.37 -49.03
CA ASP A 24 1.79 -19.72 -47.59
C ASP A 24 2.28 -18.52 -46.82
N GLY A 25 3.23 -17.75 -47.35
CA GLY A 25 3.71 -16.50 -46.74
C GLY A 25 2.60 -15.46 -46.58
N GLN A 26 1.74 -15.35 -47.59
CA GLN A 26 0.57 -14.43 -47.54
C GLN A 26 -0.41 -14.86 -46.45
N LYS A 27 -0.70 -16.15 -46.32
CA LYS A 27 -1.54 -16.69 -45.25
C LYS A 27 -0.96 -16.39 -43.87
N GLN A 28 0.35 -16.60 -43.73
CA GLN A 28 1.05 -16.33 -42.47
C GLN A 28 1.00 -14.83 -42.10
N ALA A 29 1.21 -13.96 -43.09
CA ALA A 29 1.11 -12.51 -42.89
C ALA A 29 -0.31 -12.09 -42.44
N GLN A 30 -1.34 -12.65 -43.05
CA GLN A 30 -2.73 -12.40 -42.67
C GLN A 30 -3.02 -12.91 -41.24
N ALA A 31 -2.54 -14.09 -40.89
CA ALA A 31 -2.72 -14.63 -39.55
C ALA A 31 -2.00 -13.79 -38.48
N SER A 32 -0.80 -13.29 -38.79
CA SER A 32 -0.06 -12.38 -37.91
C SER A 32 -0.78 -11.04 -37.74
N ALA A 33 -1.31 -10.46 -38.81
CA ALA A 33 -2.07 -9.23 -38.72
C ALA A 33 -3.33 -9.40 -37.84
N LEU A 34 -4.00 -10.54 -37.95
CA LEU A 34 -5.18 -10.85 -37.15
C LEU A 34 -4.82 -10.97 -35.65
N GLN A 35 -3.69 -11.61 -35.36
CA GLN A 35 -3.17 -11.72 -33.98
C GLN A 35 -2.85 -10.34 -33.40
N MET A 36 -2.28 -9.44 -34.19
CA MET A 36 -2.01 -8.06 -33.78
C MET A 36 -3.31 -7.31 -33.46
N GLU A 37 -4.33 -7.44 -34.30
CA GLU A 37 -5.64 -6.84 -34.06
C GLU A 37 -6.27 -7.39 -32.76
N GLN A 38 -6.10 -8.67 -32.46
CA GLN A 38 -6.62 -9.29 -31.24
C GLN A 38 -5.84 -8.85 -29.99
N ALA A 39 -4.55 -8.52 -30.14
CA ALA A 39 -3.70 -8.05 -29.06
C ALA A 39 -3.99 -6.59 -28.67
N LEU A 40 -4.42 -5.74 -29.60
CA LEU A 40 -4.67 -4.33 -29.35
C LEU A 40 -5.68 -4.06 -28.23
N PRO A 41 -6.86 -4.71 -28.17
CA PRO A 41 -7.80 -4.52 -27.06
C PRO A 41 -7.20 -4.90 -25.71
N THR A 42 -6.40 -5.96 -25.69
CA THR A 42 -5.72 -6.41 -24.47
C THR A 42 -4.72 -5.37 -23.98
N LEU A 43 -3.94 -4.78 -24.89
CA LEU A 43 -3.00 -3.70 -24.56
C LEU A 43 -3.72 -2.45 -24.05
N GLN A 44 -4.86 -2.10 -24.64
CA GLN A 44 -5.68 -0.99 -24.17
C GLN A 44 -6.19 -1.23 -22.74
N ARG A 45 -6.66 -2.43 -22.45
CA ARG A 45 -7.09 -2.81 -21.10
C ARG A 45 -5.94 -2.73 -20.09
N ILE A 46 -4.74 -3.14 -20.49
CA ILE A 46 -3.54 -3.00 -19.65
C ILE A 46 -3.26 -1.51 -19.40
N GLY A 47 -3.33 -0.68 -20.42
CA GLY A 47 -3.17 0.77 -20.29
C GLY A 47 -4.16 1.39 -19.31
N GLU A 48 -5.43 1.01 -19.41
CA GLU A 48 -6.48 1.46 -18.49
C GLU A 48 -6.21 1.00 -17.05
N ALA A 49 -5.80 -0.26 -16.88
CA ALA A 49 -5.43 -0.78 -15.56
C ALA A 49 -4.23 -0.05 -14.95
N VAL A 50 -3.23 0.27 -15.77
CA VAL A 50 -2.06 1.06 -15.33
C VAL A 50 -2.49 2.47 -14.90
N ALA A 51 -3.40 3.10 -15.63
CA ALA A 51 -3.93 4.42 -15.25
C ALA A 51 -4.65 4.37 -13.90
N VAL A 52 -5.48 3.34 -13.67
CA VAL A 52 -6.13 3.13 -12.37
C VAL A 52 -5.11 2.92 -11.26
N ILE A 53 -4.07 2.12 -11.49
CA ILE A 53 -2.99 1.91 -10.51
C ILE A 53 -2.28 3.23 -10.19
N SER A 54 -2.03 4.06 -11.20
CA SER A 54 -1.42 5.38 -11.01
C SER A 54 -2.28 6.27 -10.10
N ASP A 55 -3.58 6.33 -10.34
CA ASP A 55 -4.51 7.08 -9.50
C ASP A 55 -4.56 6.54 -8.07
N MET A 56 -4.57 5.22 -7.92
CA MET A 56 -4.52 4.57 -6.60
C MET A 56 -3.22 4.92 -5.86
N ASN A 57 -2.09 4.97 -6.55
CA ASN A 57 -0.81 5.35 -5.96
C ASN A 57 -0.83 6.79 -5.43
N LEU A 58 -1.47 7.71 -6.14
CA LEU A 58 -1.66 9.08 -5.67
C LEU A 58 -2.52 9.13 -4.40
N GLN A 59 -3.59 8.35 -4.35
CA GLN A 59 -4.45 8.24 -3.17
C GLN A 59 -3.68 7.62 -1.98
N ILE A 60 -2.87 6.60 -2.23
CA ILE A 60 -2.03 5.97 -1.20
C ILE A 60 -1.02 6.99 -0.65
N ALA A 61 -0.38 7.77 -1.51
CA ALA A 61 0.56 8.81 -1.09
C ALA A 61 -0.12 9.85 -0.19
N SER A 62 -1.31 10.32 -0.58
CA SER A 62 -2.10 11.26 0.23
C SER A 62 -2.50 10.65 1.57
N ALA A 63 -2.97 9.40 1.59
CA ALA A 63 -3.30 8.69 2.82
C ALA A 63 -2.08 8.49 3.73
N ALA A 64 -0.91 8.25 3.15
CA ALA A 64 0.34 8.12 3.91
C ALA A 64 0.73 9.44 4.58
N GLU A 65 0.54 10.58 3.90
CA GLU A 65 0.76 11.90 4.49
C GLU A 65 -0.18 12.17 5.65
N GLU A 66 -1.48 11.85 5.50
CA GLU A 66 -2.45 11.96 6.58
C GLU A 66 -2.10 11.07 7.76
N GLN A 67 -1.71 9.83 7.51
CA GLN A 67 -1.28 8.90 8.56
C GLN A 67 -0.04 9.41 9.30
N SER A 68 0.89 10.03 8.60
CA SER A 68 2.07 10.65 9.21
C SER A 68 1.69 11.78 10.15
N ALA A 69 0.77 12.65 9.73
CA ALA A 69 0.25 13.74 10.55
C ALA A 69 -0.47 13.21 11.81
N VAL A 70 -1.30 12.18 11.66
CA VAL A 70 -1.98 11.52 12.79
C VAL A 70 -0.97 10.89 13.75
N ALA A 71 0.08 10.25 13.23
CA ALA A 71 1.13 9.66 14.06
C ALA A 71 1.85 10.72 14.90
N GLU A 72 2.14 11.88 14.32
CA GLU A 72 2.71 13.01 15.07
C GLU A 72 1.76 13.53 16.17
N GLU A 73 0.47 13.61 15.87
CA GLU A 73 -0.54 14.00 16.85
C GLU A 73 -0.63 12.98 18.00
N VAL A 74 -0.61 11.68 17.67
CA VAL A 74 -0.59 10.60 18.67
C VAL A 74 0.65 10.72 19.55
N ASN A 75 1.82 10.97 18.97
CA ASN A 75 3.05 11.15 19.74
C ASN A 75 2.96 12.33 20.72
N ARG A 76 2.39 13.46 20.28
CA ARG A 76 2.15 14.61 21.14
C ARG A 76 1.18 14.28 22.27
N ASN A 77 0.11 13.55 21.96
CA ASN A 77 -0.86 13.12 22.97
C ASN A 77 -0.26 12.17 23.99
N VAL A 78 0.60 11.23 23.56
CA VAL A 78 1.32 10.32 24.46
C VAL A 78 2.25 11.11 25.39
N ALA A 79 2.97 12.11 24.87
CA ALA A 79 3.79 12.98 25.69
C ALA A 79 2.95 13.74 26.74
N GLY A 80 1.80 14.29 26.33
CA GLY A 80 0.85 14.95 27.24
C GLY A 80 0.32 14.01 28.32
N ILE A 81 0.00 12.77 27.97
CA ILE A 81 -0.42 11.74 28.96
C ILE A 81 0.69 11.47 29.98
N ARG A 82 1.93 11.42 29.53
CA ARG A 82 3.08 11.25 30.41
C ARG A 82 3.19 12.39 31.42
N ASP A 83 3.07 13.64 30.95
CA ASP A 83 3.13 14.82 31.81
C ASP A 83 1.99 14.81 32.83
N VAL A 84 0.78 14.45 32.43
CA VAL A 84 -0.36 14.31 33.34
C VAL A 84 -0.12 13.19 34.35
N THR A 85 0.48 12.09 33.96
CA THR A 85 0.79 10.95 34.83
C THR A 85 1.82 11.36 35.90
N GLU A 86 2.84 12.12 35.53
CA GLU A 86 3.83 12.65 36.47
C GLU A 86 3.18 13.61 37.48
N SER A 87 2.30 14.49 36.99
CA SER A 87 1.52 15.41 37.82
C SER A 87 0.63 14.66 38.82
N LEU A 88 -0.07 13.61 38.33
CA LEU A 88 -0.91 12.76 39.20
C LEU A 88 -0.10 12.05 40.28
N SER A 89 1.11 11.57 39.96
CA SER A 89 2.00 10.97 40.93
C SER A 89 2.38 11.97 42.01
N GLY A 90 2.72 13.20 41.65
CA GLY A 90 2.98 14.28 42.61
C GLY A 90 1.78 14.62 43.49
N GLN A 91 0.57 14.66 42.92
CA GLN A 91 -0.66 14.89 43.70
C GLN A 91 -0.97 13.73 44.64
N ALA A 92 -0.69 12.50 44.26
CA ALA A 92 -0.87 11.33 45.13
C ALA A 92 0.06 11.41 46.35
N ASP A 93 1.33 11.79 46.15
CA ASP A 93 2.30 11.98 47.24
C ASP A 93 1.85 13.10 48.19
N GLU A 94 1.35 14.22 47.65
CA GLU A 94 0.82 15.33 48.43
C GLU A 94 -0.42 14.91 49.22
N SER A 95 -1.32 14.16 48.64
CA SER A 95 -2.50 13.61 49.31
C SER A 95 -2.12 12.68 50.46
N ALA A 96 -1.11 11.86 50.28
CA ALA A 96 -0.59 10.98 51.32
C ALA A 96 -0.03 11.80 52.50
N ARG A 97 0.72 12.85 52.22
CA ARG A 97 1.24 13.76 53.28
C ARG A 97 0.12 14.48 54.03
N ILE A 98 -0.89 14.96 53.32
CA ILE A 98 -2.06 15.60 53.93
C ILE A 98 -2.80 14.60 54.83
N SER A 99 -3.01 13.37 54.35
CA SER A 99 -3.64 12.31 55.16
C SER A 99 -2.87 12.02 56.46
N GLN A 100 -1.54 11.97 56.39
CA GLN A 100 -0.70 11.79 57.59
C GLN A 100 -0.79 12.98 58.54
N ALA A 101 -0.82 14.20 58.00
CA ALA A 101 -0.98 15.41 58.82
C ALA A 101 -2.35 15.44 59.50
N LEU A 102 -3.41 15.07 58.80
CA LEU A 102 -4.76 14.96 59.38
C LEU A 102 -4.82 13.91 60.46
N ASN A 103 -4.18 12.79 60.29
CA ASN A 103 -4.12 11.72 61.28
C ASN A 103 -3.41 12.17 62.56
N ARG A 104 -2.29 12.88 62.43
CA ARG A 104 -1.58 13.48 63.57
C ARG A 104 -2.44 14.51 64.30
N LEU A 105 -3.14 15.37 63.54
CA LEU A 105 -4.04 16.38 64.09
C LEU A 105 -5.18 15.74 64.88
N ALA A 106 -5.79 14.68 64.33
CA ALA A 106 -6.84 13.94 65.01
C ALA A 106 -6.33 13.30 66.31
N ASN A 107 -5.13 12.73 66.31
CA ASN A 107 -4.53 12.18 67.51
C ASN A 107 -4.22 13.25 68.60
N GLN A 108 -3.73 14.41 68.16
CA GLN A 108 -3.50 15.55 69.07
C GLN A 108 -4.79 16.04 69.67
N GLN A 109 -5.88 16.15 68.87
CA GLN A 109 -7.19 16.57 69.30
C GLN A 109 -7.78 15.58 70.30
N GLN A 110 -7.62 14.30 70.08
CA GLN A 110 -8.05 13.25 71.03
C GLN A 110 -7.30 13.31 72.33
N ALA A 111 -5.97 13.52 72.32
CA ALA A 111 -5.17 13.70 73.53
C ALA A 111 -5.58 14.93 74.32
N LEU A 112 -5.90 16.04 73.62
CA LEU A 112 -6.43 17.27 74.27
C LEU A 112 -7.75 17.03 74.96
N MET A 113 -8.66 16.32 74.30
CA MET A 113 -9.98 15.95 74.87
C MET A 113 -9.82 15.07 76.11
N GLU A 114 -8.89 14.15 76.11
CA GLU A 114 -8.61 13.33 77.31
C GLU A 114 -8.08 14.15 78.49
N GLN A 115 -7.30 15.23 78.24
CA GLN A 115 -6.83 16.13 79.31
C GLN A 115 -7.96 16.91 79.98
N PHE A 116 -9.02 17.23 79.22
CA PHE A 116 -10.20 17.94 79.76
C PHE A 116 -11.31 17.00 80.24
N ARG A 117 -11.10 15.70 80.17
CA ARG A 117 -12.02 14.71 80.77
C ARG A 117 -11.79 14.55 82.25
N VAL A 118 -12.74 15.03 82.97
CA VAL A 118 -12.74 14.85 84.43
C VAL A 118 -13.57 13.67 84.85
#